data_2ffa43893301e3b20a405393c981abb8
#
_entry.id   2ffa43893301e3b20a405393c981abb8
#
_cell.length_a   1.000
_cell.length_b   1.000
_cell.length_c   1.000
_cell.angle_alpha   90.00
_cell.angle_beta   90.00
_cell.angle_gamma   90.00
#
_symmetry.space_group_name_H-M   'P 1'
#
loop_
_entity.id
_entity.type
_entity.pdbx_description
1 polymer ?
#
loop_
_entity_poly.entity_id
_entity_poly.type
_entity_poly.pdbx_seq_one_letter_code
_entity_poly.pdbx_strand_id
1 'polypeptide(L)'
;LAMPTALWRDERAASMRYIAKSYWEKGEPAAARDWYLRAITEAPHLREPYMDLALMLYLRGEWEGVLYFTACALAITVRPRSYICEAAAWGSLPHDLRAMAFYYTGAYLEAVAEAGKALELEPENPRLKENLEILKELAEG
;
A
#
# COMPACT_ATOMS: atom_id res chain seq x y z
N LEU A 1 -16.57 30.31 6.88
CA LEU A 1 -16.93 29.27 5.92
C LEU A 1 -16.43 27.93 6.42
N ALA A 2 -17.36 27.00 6.61
CA ALA A 2 -17.00 25.67 7.07
C ALA A 2 -16.44 24.84 5.91
N MET A 3 -15.31 24.19 6.15
CA MET A 3 -14.77 23.20 5.22
C MET A 3 -15.73 22.02 5.18
N PRO A 4 -15.98 21.40 4.00
CA PRO A 4 -16.78 20.17 3.95
C PRO A 4 -16.21 19.10 4.89
N THR A 5 -17.10 18.40 5.59
CA THR A 5 -16.70 17.38 6.58
C THR A 5 -15.73 16.35 6.00
N ALA A 6 -16.00 15.89 4.76
CA ALA A 6 -15.14 14.91 4.10
C ALA A 6 -13.72 15.43 3.92
N LEU A 7 -13.57 16.68 3.44
CA LEU A 7 -12.25 17.26 3.23
C LEU A 7 -11.53 17.50 4.56
N TRP A 8 -12.26 17.88 5.59
CA TRP A 8 -11.69 18.07 6.93
C TRP A 8 -11.09 16.76 7.46
N ARG A 9 -11.83 15.67 7.30
CA ARG A 9 -11.37 14.35 7.75
C ARG A 9 -10.16 13.89 6.94
N ASP A 10 -10.14 14.15 5.64
CA ASP A 10 -9.01 13.80 4.77
C ASP A 10 -7.74 14.54 5.21
N GLU A 11 -7.85 15.82 5.54
CA GLU A 11 -6.72 16.60 6.01
C GLU A 11 -6.22 16.13 7.37
N ARG A 12 -7.13 15.76 8.27
CA ARG A 12 -6.74 15.22 9.57
C ARG A 12 -6.01 13.90 9.40
N ALA A 13 -6.51 13.04 8.51
CA ALA A 13 -5.83 11.77 8.21
C ALA A 13 -4.45 12.00 7.64
N ALA A 14 -4.28 12.99 6.75
CA ALA A 14 -2.97 13.33 6.19
C ALA A 14 -2.00 13.78 7.29
N SER A 15 -2.47 14.57 8.25
CA SER A 15 -1.66 14.98 9.40
C SER A 15 -1.24 13.77 10.25
N MET A 16 -2.16 12.83 10.47
CA MET A 16 -1.88 11.61 11.22
C MET A 16 -0.85 10.73 10.50
N ARG A 17 -0.92 10.64 9.16
CA ARG A 17 0.07 9.93 8.36
C ARG A 17 1.46 10.56 8.52
N TYR A 18 1.53 11.88 8.52
CA TYR A 18 2.78 12.59 8.71
C TYR A 18 3.38 12.30 10.09
N ILE A 19 2.56 12.31 11.14
CA ILE A 19 3.00 11.98 12.50
C ILE A 19 3.51 10.52 12.54
N ALA A 20 2.77 9.60 11.92
CA ALA A 20 3.17 8.19 11.86
C ALA A 20 4.53 8.03 11.19
N LYS A 21 4.73 8.70 10.06
CA LYS A 21 5.99 8.65 9.33
C LYS A 21 7.14 9.18 10.18
N SER A 22 6.90 10.25 10.94
CA SER A 22 7.90 10.82 11.84
C SER A 22 8.33 9.82 12.91
N TYR A 23 7.40 9.08 13.50
CA TYR A 23 7.71 8.03 14.46
C TYR A 23 8.50 6.89 13.81
N TRP A 24 8.11 6.49 12.60
CA TRP A 24 8.84 5.47 11.87
C TRP A 24 10.30 5.87 11.65
N GLU A 25 10.53 7.10 11.22
CA GLU A 25 11.89 7.63 10.97
C GLU A 25 12.73 7.71 12.26
N LYS A 26 12.08 7.86 13.41
CA LYS A 26 12.74 7.86 14.72
C LYS A 26 13.01 6.46 15.26
N GLY A 27 12.61 5.42 14.53
CA GLY A 27 12.79 4.05 14.99
C GLY A 27 11.76 3.60 16.01
N GLU A 28 10.55 4.17 15.98
CA GLU A 28 9.46 3.83 16.89
C GLU A 28 8.28 3.21 16.11
N PRO A 29 8.42 1.94 15.67
CA PRO A 29 7.41 1.32 14.80
C PRO A 29 6.05 1.11 15.46
N ALA A 30 6.01 0.86 16.76
CA ALA A 30 4.74 0.68 17.47
C ALA A 30 3.91 1.97 17.47
N ALA A 31 4.57 3.10 17.73
CA ALA A 31 3.89 4.40 17.68
C ALA A 31 3.48 4.76 16.26
N ALA A 32 4.34 4.47 15.27
CA ALA A 32 4.02 4.70 13.86
C ALA A 32 2.78 3.91 13.45
N ARG A 33 2.72 2.62 13.78
CA ARG A 33 1.57 1.77 13.49
C ARG A 33 0.28 2.36 14.09
N ASP A 34 0.35 2.80 15.33
CA ASP A 34 -0.80 3.38 16.04
C ASP A 34 -1.35 4.58 15.28
N TRP A 35 -0.47 5.48 14.85
CA TRP A 35 -0.89 6.67 14.13
C TRP A 35 -1.41 6.36 12.72
N TYR A 36 -0.85 5.36 12.02
CA TYR A 36 -1.41 4.92 10.75
C TYR A 36 -2.80 4.34 10.93
N LEU A 37 -3.02 3.55 11.98
CA LEU A 37 -4.35 3.00 12.28
C LEU A 37 -5.37 4.10 12.60
N ARG A 38 -4.94 5.16 13.28
CA ARG A 38 -5.78 6.33 13.53
C ARG A 38 -6.14 7.03 12.22
N ALA A 39 -5.19 7.17 11.31
CA ALA A 39 -5.45 7.76 9.99
C ALA A 39 -6.48 6.94 9.21
N ILE A 40 -6.37 5.61 9.25
CA ILE A 40 -7.32 4.70 8.62
C ILE A 40 -8.72 4.90 9.21
N THR A 41 -8.81 5.00 10.53
CA THR A 41 -10.10 5.21 11.22
C THR A 41 -10.72 6.56 10.84
N GLU A 42 -9.89 7.59 10.71
CA GLU A 42 -10.35 8.93 10.35
C GLU A 42 -10.87 9.00 8.92
N ALA A 43 -10.17 8.33 7.99
CA ALA A 43 -10.51 8.39 6.56
C ALA A 43 -10.44 7.00 5.92
N PRO A 44 -11.38 6.09 6.27
CA PRO A 44 -11.35 4.72 5.75
C PRO A 44 -11.62 4.60 4.25
N HIS A 45 -12.06 5.69 3.62
CA HIS A 45 -12.32 5.76 2.18
C HIS A 45 -11.07 6.09 1.37
N LEU A 46 -9.94 6.39 2.01
CA LEU A 46 -8.69 6.73 1.32
C LEU A 46 -7.76 5.53 1.29
N ARG A 47 -7.11 5.30 0.14
CA ARG A 47 -6.09 4.25 0.02
C ARG A 47 -4.80 4.58 0.76
N GLU A 48 -4.45 5.85 0.82
CA GLU A 48 -3.13 6.30 1.27
C GLU A 48 -2.74 5.80 2.67
N PRO A 49 -3.60 5.91 3.70
CA PRO A 49 -3.21 5.39 5.02
C PRO A 49 -2.96 3.88 5.04
N TYR A 50 -3.76 3.12 4.29
CA TYR A 50 -3.55 1.67 4.19
C TYR A 50 -2.22 1.37 3.51
N MET A 51 -1.90 2.09 2.44
CA MET A 51 -0.67 1.86 1.69
C MET A 51 0.57 2.25 2.48
N ASP A 52 0.50 3.35 3.23
CA ASP A 52 1.60 3.77 4.09
C ASP A 52 1.91 2.70 5.14
N LEU A 53 0.86 2.16 5.77
CA LEU A 53 1.04 1.09 6.76
C LEU A 53 1.58 -0.19 6.10
N ALA A 54 1.03 -0.55 4.95
CA ALA A 54 1.50 -1.72 4.21
C ALA A 54 2.99 -1.60 3.86
N LEU A 55 3.43 -0.41 3.43
CA LEU A 55 4.84 -0.18 3.10
C LEU A 55 5.73 -0.31 4.34
N MET A 56 5.31 0.24 5.47
CA MET A 56 6.03 0.07 6.74
C MET A 56 6.17 -1.40 7.10
N LEU A 57 5.08 -2.16 7.01
CA LEU A 57 5.08 -3.58 7.32
C LEU A 57 5.95 -4.37 6.32
N TYR A 58 5.97 -3.96 5.06
CA TYR A 58 6.85 -4.54 4.05
C TYR A 58 8.32 -4.39 4.47
N LEU A 59 8.71 -3.21 4.88
CA LEU A 59 10.08 -2.94 5.32
C LEU A 59 10.45 -3.73 6.58
N ARG A 60 9.46 -4.14 7.36
CA ARG A 60 9.66 -4.96 8.56
C ARG A 60 9.53 -6.46 8.29
N GLY A 61 9.21 -6.86 7.06
CA GLY A 61 9.02 -8.26 6.73
C GLY A 61 7.75 -8.87 7.30
N GLU A 62 6.76 -8.07 7.65
CA GLU A 62 5.48 -8.54 8.18
C GLU A 62 4.50 -8.77 7.03
N TRP A 63 4.69 -9.87 6.32
CA TRP A 63 4.04 -10.15 5.03
C TRP A 63 2.52 -10.28 5.13
N GLU A 64 2.01 -10.90 6.17
CA GLU A 64 0.56 -11.04 6.36
C GLU A 64 -0.12 -9.69 6.49
N GLY A 65 0.52 -8.75 7.22
CA GLY A 65 0.03 -7.38 7.33
C GLY A 65 0.05 -6.66 6.00
N VAL A 66 1.11 -6.85 5.20
CA VAL A 66 1.19 -6.29 3.84
C VAL A 66 0.00 -6.77 3.01
N LEU A 67 -0.28 -8.06 3.02
CA LEU A 67 -1.39 -8.63 2.25
C LEU A 67 -2.73 -8.10 2.73
N TYR A 68 -2.93 -7.98 4.04
CA TYR A 68 -4.18 -7.48 4.59
C TYR A 68 -4.44 -6.02 4.20
N PHE A 69 -3.48 -5.15 4.47
CA PHE A 69 -3.68 -3.70 4.25
C PHE A 69 -3.70 -3.31 2.78
N THR A 70 -2.95 -4.00 1.93
CA THR A 70 -3.05 -3.77 0.48
C THR A 70 -4.39 -4.26 -0.06
N ALA A 71 -4.94 -5.35 0.47
CA ALA A 71 -6.27 -5.81 0.09
C ALA A 71 -7.33 -4.77 0.49
N CYS A 72 -7.21 -4.18 1.68
CA CYS A 72 -8.10 -3.10 2.10
C CYS A 72 -8.01 -1.89 1.16
N ALA A 73 -6.80 -1.51 0.78
CA ALA A 73 -6.60 -0.40 -0.15
C ALA A 73 -7.23 -0.68 -1.51
N LEU A 74 -7.02 -1.88 -2.05
CA LEU A 74 -7.55 -2.27 -3.36
C LEU A 74 -9.08 -2.39 -3.37
N ALA A 75 -9.71 -2.64 -2.22
CA ALA A 75 -11.15 -2.65 -2.11
C ALA A 75 -11.77 -1.26 -2.30
N ILE A 76 -10.97 -0.22 -2.14
CA ILE A 76 -11.40 1.16 -2.38
C ILE A 76 -11.24 1.43 -3.87
N THR A 77 -12.33 1.47 -4.61
CA THR A 77 -12.31 1.61 -6.07
C THR A 77 -12.70 3.00 -6.56
N VAL A 78 -13.27 3.82 -5.69
CA VAL A 78 -13.65 5.20 -6.04
C VAL A 78 -12.54 6.13 -5.61
N ARG A 79 -11.84 6.70 -6.60
CA ARG A 79 -10.75 7.63 -6.33
C ARG A 79 -11.30 9.00 -5.94
N PRO A 80 -11.01 9.50 -4.73
CA PRO A 80 -11.48 10.81 -4.31
C PRO A 80 -10.87 11.92 -5.16
N ARG A 81 -11.61 13.02 -5.31
CA ARG A 81 -11.13 14.22 -5.99
C ARG A 81 -10.42 15.15 -5.01
N SER A 82 -9.58 14.57 -4.17
CA SER A 82 -8.85 15.32 -3.16
C SER A 82 -7.41 15.52 -3.61
N TYR A 83 -6.83 16.67 -3.32
CA TYR A 83 -5.41 16.92 -3.56
C TYR A 83 -4.52 16.04 -2.67
N ILE A 84 -5.10 15.40 -1.66
CA ILE A 84 -4.38 14.49 -0.76
C ILE A 84 -4.24 13.09 -1.39
N CYS A 85 -4.97 12.83 -2.47
CA CYS A 85 -4.94 11.55 -3.17
C CYS A 85 -3.63 11.39 -3.94
N GLU A 86 -2.85 10.37 -3.61
CA GLU A 86 -1.54 10.12 -4.19
C GLU A 86 -1.58 9.08 -5.31
N ALA A 87 -0.92 9.38 -6.43
CA ALA A 87 -0.89 8.49 -7.59
C ALA A 87 -0.35 7.11 -7.27
N ALA A 88 0.66 7.00 -6.39
CA ALA A 88 1.29 5.71 -6.05
C ALA A 88 0.28 4.72 -5.47
N ALA A 89 -0.65 5.18 -4.63
CA ALA A 89 -1.66 4.30 -4.01
C ALA A 89 -2.65 3.77 -5.06
N TRP A 90 -2.76 4.43 -6.21
CA TRP A 90 -3.69 4.09 -7.28
C TRP A 90 -3.00 3.47 -8.50
N GLY A 91 -1.68 3.31 -8.46
CA GLY A 91 -0.88 2.71 -9.51
C GLY A 91 -0.48 1.27 -9.21
N SER A 92 0.72 0.92 -9.63
CA SER A 92 1.23 -0.45 -9.51
C SER A 92 1.66 -0.84 -8.10
N LEU A 93 1.89 0.12 -7.21
CA LEU A 93 2.47 -0.15 -5.90
C LEU A 93 1.72 -1.20 -5.06
N PRO A 94 0.38 -1.15 -4.92
CA PRO A 94 -0.32 -2.19 -4.15
C PRO A 94 -0.04 -3.58 -4.67
N HIS A 95 -0.08 -3.78 -5.99
CA HIS A 95 0.15 -5.09 -6.61
C HIS A 95 1.61 -5.53 -6.49
N ASP A 96 2.54 -4.59 -6.62
CA ASP A 96 3.97 -4.86 -6.45
C ASP A 96 4.28 -5.35 -5.03
N LEU A 97 3.75 -4.67 -4.03
CA LEU A 97 3.93 -5.09 -2.63
C LEU A 97 3.31 -6.47 -2.37
N ARG A 98 2.12 -6.73 -2.94
CA ARG A 98 1.46 -8.03 -2.80
C ARG A 98 2.27 -9.14 -3.47
N ALA A 99 2.82 -8.88 -4.65
CA ALA A 99 3.67 -9.85 -5.33
C ALA A 99 4.86 -10.24 -4.46
N MET A 100 5.50 -9.25 -3.84
CA MET A 100 6.64 -9.52 -2.96
C MET A 100 6.23 -10.26 -1.70
N ALA A 101 5.11 -9.90 -1.10
CA ALA A 101 4.61 -10.58 0.11
C ALA A 101 4.26 -12.05 -0.21
N PHE A 102 3.63 -12.31 -1.33
CA PHE A 102 3.35 -13.68 -1.76
C PHE A 102 4.64 -14.45 -2.05
N TYR A 103 5.62 -13.80 -2.68
CA TYR A 103 6.92 -14.42 -2.91
C TYR A 103 7.57 -14.86 -1.60
N TYR A 104 7.64 -13.98 -0.61
CA TYR A 104 8.29 -14.29 0.66
C TYR A 104 7.54 -15.31 1.50
N THR A 105 6.26 -15.52 1.24
CA THR A 105 5.46 -16.56 1.92
C THR A 105 5.35 -17.85 1.11
N GLY A 106 6.01 -17.92 -0.05
CA GLY A 106 6.04 -19.12 -0.87
C GLY A 106 4.83 -19.33 -1.77
N ALA A 107 3.94 -18.34 -1.86
CA ALA A 107 2.73 -18.42 -2.68
C ALA A 107 3.03 -17.88 -4.09
N TYR A 108 3.81 -18.64 -4.85
CA TYR A 108 4.35 -18.18 -6.14
C TYR A 108 3.29 -17.95 -7.22
N LEU A 109 2.23 -18.74 -7.27
CA LEU A 109 1.16 -18.54 -8.25
C LEU A 109 0.44 -17.21 -8.00
N GLU A 110 0.16 -16.90 -6.74
CA GLU A 110 -0.45 -15.64 -6.36
C GLU A 110 0.51 -14.47 -6.65
N ALA A 111 1.80 -14.69 -6.40
CA ALA A 111 2.82 -13.68 -6.69
C ALA A 111 2.86 -13.34 -8.19
N VAL A 112 2.78 -14.36 -9.06
CA VAL A 112 2.73 -14.15 -10.52
C VAL A 112 1.50 -13.33 -10.91
N ALA A 113 0.35 -13.65 -10.34
CA ALA A 113 -0.89 -12.93 -10.65
C ALA A 113 -0.76 -11.44 -10.29
N GLU A 114 -0.23 -11.14 -9.10
CA GLU A 114 -0.08 -9.75 -8.66
C GLU A 114 1.02 -9.02 -9.45
N ALA A 115 2.13 -9.68 -9.75
CA ALA A 115 3.18 -9.10 -10.56
C ALA A 115 2.68 -8.76 -11.97
N GLY A 116 1.81 -9.61 -12.53
CA GLY A 116 1.18 -9.36 -13.82
C GLY A 116 0.31 -8.10 -13.80
N LYS A 117 -0.47 -7.92 -12.73
CA LYS A 117 -1.30 -6.73 -12.57
C LYS A 117 -0.45 -5.47 -12.43
N ALA A 118 0.65 -5.54 -11.69
CA ALA A 118 1.57 -4.42 -11.56
C ALA A 118 2.15 -4.02 -12.92
N LEU A 119 2.57 -5.01 -13.71
CA LEU A 119 3.14 -4.77 -15.04
C LEU A 119 2.12 -4.19 -16.00
N GLU A 120 0.86 -4.62 -15.93
CA GLU A 120 -0.21 -4.03 -16.77
C GLU A 120 -0.36 -2.53 -16.52
N LEU A 121 -0.13 -2.08 -15.28
CA LEU A 121 -0.23 -0.67 -14.93
C LEU A 121 1.03 0.12 -15.30
N GLU A 122 2.18 -0.54 -15.41
CA GLU A 122 3.44 0.08 -15.80
C GLU A 122 4.19 -0.84 -16.78
N PRO A 123 3.68 -1.00 -18.02
CA PRO A 123 4.20 -2.01 -18.94
C PRO A 123 5.65 -1.77 -19.39
N GLU A 124 6.15 -0.55 -19.23
CA GLU A 124 7.53 -0.21 -19.63
C GLU A 124 8.54 -0.30 -18.46
N ASN A 125 8.09 -0.66 -17.26
CA ASN A 125 8.96 -0.74 -16.10
C ASN A 125 9.81 -2.00 -16.15
N PRO A 126 11.16 -1.89 -16.37
CA PRO A 126 12.01 -3.07 -16.54
C PRO A 126 12.11 -3.92 -15.26
N ARG A 127 12.04 -3.32 -14.10
CA ARG A 127 12.06 -4.07 -12.84
C ARG A 127 10.84 -4.97 -12.70
N LEU A 128 9.66 -4.47 -13.07
CA LEU A 128 8.43 -5.26 -13.01
C LEU A 128 8.43 -6.39 -14.04
N LYS A 129 8.99 -6.15 -15.24
CA LYS A 129 9.14 -7.20 -16.25
C LYS A 129 10.04 -8.32 -15.74
N GLU A 130 11.19 -7.97 -15.20
CA GLU A 130 12.14 -8.94 -14.69
C GLU A 130 11.57 -9.72 -13.51
N ASN A 131 10.91 -9.04 -12.57
CA ASN A 131 10.28 -9.69 -11.42
C ASN A 131 9.26 -10.73 -11.88
N LEU A 132 8.43 -10.39 -12.84
CA LEU A 132 7.42 -11.31 -13.37
C LEU A 132 8.06 -12.56 -13.95
N GLU A 133 9.13 -12.42 -14.72
CA GLU A 133 9.83 -13.56 -15.32
C GLU A 133 10.43 -14.47 -14.24
N ILE A 134 11.05 -13.90 -13.23
CA ILE A 134 11.63 -14.68 -12.12
C ILE A 134 10.52 -15.44 -11.38
N LEU A 135 9.39 -14.77 -11.10
CA LEU A 135 8.28 -15.40 -10.38
C LEU A 135 7.63 -16.53 -11.21
N LYS A 136 7.53 -16.36 -12.52
CA LYS A 136 7.02 -17.41 -13.40
C LYS A 136 7.89 -18.66 -13.35
N GLU A 137 9.20 -18.48 -13.37
CA GLU A 137 10.14 -19.60 -13.27
C GLU A 137 9.99 -20.33 -11.93
N LEU A 138 9.85 -19.59 -10.82
CA LEU A 138 9.64 -20.17 -9.52
C LEU A 138 8.31 -20.92 -9.41
N ALA A 139 7.27 -20.41 -10.03
CA ALA A 139 5.94 -21.03 -10.02
C ALA A 139 5.91 -22.34 -10.82
N GLU A 140 6.72 -22.45 -11.85
CA GLU A 140 6.85 -23.66 -12.69
C GLU A 140 7.72 -24.73 -12.03
N GLY A 141 8.66 -24.29 -11.21
CA GLY A 141 9.57 -25.18 -10.51
C GLY A 141 8.98 -25.84 -9.30
#